data_526498ed75a0dddde8b4824c4fac67f5
#
_entry.id   526498ed75a0dddde8b4824c4fac67f5
#
_cell.length_a   1.000
_cell.length_b   1.000
_cell.length_c   1.000
_cell.angle_alpha   90.00
_cell.angle_beta   90.00
_cell.angle_gamma   90.00
#
_symmetry.space_group_name_H-M   'P 1'
#
loop_
_entity.id
_entity.type
_entity.pdbx_description
1 polymer ?
#
loop_
_entity_poly.entity_id
_entity_poly.type
_entity_poly.pdbx_seq_one_letter_code
_entity_poly.pdbx_strand_id
1 'polypeptide(L)'
;CIRDRFITPIKGEKKRILSLAEDNARIYYEEQMTYIKRDEDKITNALNELKEKLNIPSADRIELFDNSNLFGSFNVSGMVVFKMGKPSKNDYRKYKITNDVNDDYGTMKEVIYRRYFKALKENTELPDLIIVDGGIGQINVAREVISSLGLKIEVCGLKKDDTHSTNMLLGKDPLEEIKIDKQSDLFLLLTKMQDEVHNFTISYHKNIRSKGALSSVLDNIEGIGEVRKNNCLLYTSPSPRD
;
A
#
# COMPACT_ATOMS: atom_id res chain seq x y z
N CYS A 1 -5.41 -2.44 46.56
CA CYS A 1 -6.27 -2.84 45.43
C CYS A 1 -7.66 -2.27 45.64
N ILE A 2 -7.99 -1.22 44.88
CA ILE A 2 -9.37 -0.72 44.81
C ILE A 2 -10.13 -1.73 43.96
N ARG A 3 -10.99 -2.50 44.59
CA ARG A 3 -11.97 -3.34 43.89
C ARG A 3 -13.10 -2.44 43.47
N ASP A 4 -13.05 -1.95 42.22
CA ASP A 4 -14.16 -1.21 41.62
C ASP A 4 -15.38 -2.13 41.55
N ARG A 5 -16.42 -1.82 42.32
CA ARG A 5 -17.71 -2.51 42.22
C ARG A 5 -18.55 -1.82 41.18
N PHE A 6 -18.80 -2.51 40.08
CA PHE A 6 -19.81 -2.07 39.12
C PHE A 6 -21.19 -2.30 39.77
N ILE A 7 -21.95 -1.22 39.90
CA ILE A 7 -23.33 -1.26 40.40
C ILE A 7 -24.26 -0.94 39.24
N THR A 8 -25.09 -1.90 38.86
CA THR A 8 -26.15 -1.70 37.88
C THR A 8 -27.38 -1.16 38.57
N PRO A 9 -27.84 0.05 38.29
CA PRO A 9 -29.02 0.63 38.91
C PRO A 9 -30.29 -0.10 38.46
N ILE A 10 -31.11 -0.49 39.41
CA ILE A 10 -32.32 -1.26 39.14
C ILE A 10 -33.55 -0.34 38.98
N LYS A 11 -33.58 0.83 39.65
CA LYS A 11 -34.71 1.77 39.64
C LYS A 11 -34.26 3.22 39.88
N GLY A 12 -35.16 4.17 39.61
CA GLY A 12 -34.93 5.60 39.83
C GLY A 12 -34.20 6.28 38.70
N GLU A 13 -33.72 7.51 38.94
CA GLU A 13 -33.11 8.39 37.95
C GLU A 13 -31.83 7.75 37.32
N LYS A 14 -31.04 7.08 38.14
CA LYS A 14 -29.82 6.41 37.63
C LYS A 14 -30.13 5.30 36.63
N LYS A 15 -31.24 4.58 36.80
CA LYS A 15 -31.69 3.58 35.82
C LYS A 15 -32.15 4.23 34.53
N ARG A 16 -32.84 5.39 34.60
CA ARG A 16 -33.25 6.13 33.40
C ARG A 16 -32.05 6.61 32.60
N ILE A 17 -31.02 7.11 33.29
CA ILE A 17 -29.76 7.54 32.63
C ILE A 17 -29.07 6.33 31.98
N LEU A 18 -29.02 5.17 32.67
CA LEU A 18 -28.44 3.96 32.09
C LEU A 18 -29.21 3.49 30.85
N SER A 19 -30.55 3.46 30.93
CA SER A 19 -31.37 3.09 29.77
C SER A 19 -31.15 4.04 28.57
N LEU A 20 -31.05 5.34 28.82
CA LEU A 20 -30.73 6.31 27.77
C LEU A 20 -29.34 6.09 27.15
N ALA A 21 -28.34 5.74 27.97
CA ALA A 21 -27.01 5.43 27.49
C ALA A 21 -26.99 4.12 26.67
N GLU A 22 -27.76 3.11 27.08
CA GLU A 22 -27.93 1.86 26.34
C GLU A 22 -28.60 2.09 24.98
N ASP A 23 -29.67 2.91 24.94
CA ASP A 23 -30.36 3.25 23.70
C ASP A 23 -29.45 4.04 22.75
N ASN A 24 -28.70 5.00 23.26
CA ASN A 24 -27.72 5.77 22.45
C ASN A 24 -26.61 4.86 21.91
N ALA A 25 -26.08 3.95 22.74
CA ALA A 25 -25.07 3.00 22.33
C ALA A 25 -25.60 2.06 21.23
N ARG A 26 -26.86 1.62 21.34
CA ARG A 26 -27.49 0.76 20.33
C ARG A 26 -27.66 1.51 19.00
N ILE A 27 -28.19 2.73 19.02
CA ILE A 27 -28.33 3.56 17.80
C ILE A 27 -26.96 3.77 17.14
N TYR A 28 -25.95 4.16 17.91
CA TYR A 28 -24.59 4.34 17.40
C TYR A 28 -24.04 3.07 16.77
N TYR A 29 -24.23 1.91 17.42
CA TYR A 29 -23.80 0.62 16.90
C TYR A 29 -24.50 0.27 15.58
N GLU A 30 -25.83 0.47 15.48
CA GLU A 30 -26.60 0.22 14.26
C GLU A 30 -26.15 1.13 13.10
N GLU A 31 -25.88 2.40 13.38
CA GLU A 31 -25.32 3.32 12.40
C GLU A 31 -23.94 2.87 11.92
N GLN A 32 -23.02 2.52 12.82
CA GLN A 32 -21.70 2.04 12.48
C GLN A 32 -21.74 0.75 11.65
N MET A 33 -22.61 -0.20 12.03
CA MET A 33 -22.81 -1.43 11.27
C MET A 33 -23.33 -1.16 9.84
N THR A 34 -24.17 -0.15 9.68
CA THR A 34 -24.67 0.26 8.37
C THR A 34 -23.54 0.84 7.50
N TYR A 35 -22.66 1.67 8.06
CA TYR A 35 -21.48 2.18 7.35
C TYR A 35 -20.54 1.06 6.95
N ILE A 36 -20.24 0.12 7.86
CA ILE A 36 -19.35 -1.01 7.57
C ILE A 36 -19.91 -1.86 6.41
N LYS A 37 -21.21 -2.18 6.44
CA LYS A 37 -21.85 -2.94 5.37
C LYS A 37 -21.76 -2.22 4.01
N ARG A 38 -22.03 -0.91 4.00
CA ARG A 38 -21.93 -0.12 2.75
C ARG A 38 -20.51 -0.11 2.19
N ASP A 39 -19.49 -0.02 3.05
CA ASP A 39 -18.11 -0.08 2.61
C ASP A 39 -17.72 -1.48 2.09
N GLU A 40 -18.22 -2.54 2.71
CA GLU A 40 -18.01 -3.91 2.25
C GLU A 40 -18.70 -4.18 0.91
N ASP A 41 -19.92 -3.68 0.74
CA ASP A 41 -20.66 -3.77 -0.54
C ASP A 41 -19.89 -3.03 -1.66
N LYS A 42 -19.39 -1.82 -1.41
CA LYS A 42 -18.59 -1.07 -2.37
C LYS A 42 -17.30 -1.80 -2.78
N ILE A 43 -16.59 -2.35 -1.81
CA ILE A 43 -15.38 -3.14 -2.07
C ILE A 43 -15.72 -4.37 -2.92
N THR A 44 -16.81 -5.06 -2.58
CA THR A 44 -17.26 -6.25 -3.32
C THR A 44 -17.63 -5.90 -4.75
N ASN A 45 -18.37 -4.81 -4.97
CA ASN A 45 -18.72 -4.32 -6.30
C ASN A 45 -17.48 -3.96 -7.10
N ALA A 46 -16.53 -3.24 -6.50
CA ALA A 46 -15.26 -2.87 -7.13
C ALA A 46 -14.45 -4.09 -7.57
N LEU A 47 -14.32 -5.11 -6.71
CA LEU A 47 -13.59 -6.34 -7.05
C LEU A 47 -14.29 -7.15 -8.12
N ASN A 48 -15.63 -7.18 -8.13
CA ASN A 48 -16.40 -7.85 -9.18
C ASN A 48 -16.24 -7.14 -10.53
N GLU A 49 -16.35 -5.79 -10.56
CA GLU A 49 -16.10 -5.00 -11.77
C GLU A 49 -14.66 -5.21 -12.28
N LEU A 50 -13.67 -5.26 -11.40
CA LEU A 50 -12.27 -5.52 -11.75
C LEU A 50 -12.10 -6.90 -12.41
N LYS A 51 -12.71 -7.95 -11.82
CA LYS A 51 -12.68 -9.31 -12.37
C LYS A 51 -13.31 -9.39 -13.76
N GLU A 52 -14.45 -8.74 -13.95
CA GLU A 52 -15.15 -8.70 -15.24
C GLU A 52 -14.30 -7.99 -16.30
N LYS A 53 -13.79 -6.79 -15.99
CA LYS A 53 -13.00 -6.00 -16.95
C LYS A 53 -11.70 -6.69 -17.35
N LEU A 54 -11.04 -7.37 -16.43
CA LEU A 54 -9.80 -8.11 -16.71
C LEU A 54 -10.03 -9.57 -17.13
N ASN A 55 -11.28 -10.05 -17.07
CA ASN A 55 -11.64 -11.44 -17.30
C ASN A 55 -10.77 -12.42 -16.51
N ILE A 56 -10.65 -12.18 -15.20
CA ILE A 56 -9.90 -13.02 -14.26
C ILE A 56 -10.84 -13.71 -13.27
N PRO A 57 -10.52 -14.93 -12.81
CA PRO A 57 -11.41 -15.70 -11.93
C PRO A 57 -11.42 -15.16 -10.48
N SER A 58 -10.33 -14.56 -10.01
CA SER A 58 -10.17 -14.05 -8.67
C SER A 58 -9.37 -12.75 -8.64
N ALA A 59 -9.63 -11.91 -7.64
CA ALA A 59 -8.87 -10.71 -7.29
C ALA A 59 -8.81 -10.57 -5.76
N ASP A 60 -8.70 -11.68 -5.06
CA ASP A 60 -8.73 -11.71 -3.59
C ASP A 60 -7.41 -11.21 -3.01
N ARG A 61 -6.28 -11.52 -3.68
CA ARG A 61 -4.96 -10.99 -3.35
C ARG A 61 -4.38 -10.20 -4.51
N ILE A 62 -4.20 -8.91 -4.31
CA ILE A 62 -3.65 -7.98 -5.31
C ILE A 62 -2.34 -7.42 -4.78
N GLU A 63 -1.28 -7.49 -5.57
CA GLU A 63 0.02 -6.87 -5.27
C GLU A 63 0.28 -5.71 -6.21
N LEU A 64 0.49 -4.50 -5.64
CA LEU A 64 0.81 -3.30 -6.42
C LEU A 64 2.27 -2.94 -6.25
N PHE A 65 2.90 -2.55 -7.36
CA PHE A 65 4.29 -2.11 -7.43
C PHE A 65 4.39 -0.68 -7.93
N ASP A 66 5.18 0.12 -7.24
CA ASP A 66 5.54 1.48 -7.64
C ASP A 66 7.06 1.65 -7.56
N ASN A 67 7.62 2.23 -8.60
CA ASN A 67 9.04 2.59 -8.67
C ASN A 67 9.18 4.10 -8.48
N SER A 68 9.96 4.52 -7.51
CA SER A 68 10.27 5.93 -7.29
C SER A 68 11.75 6.20 -7.54
N ASN A 69 12.01 7.04 -8.56
CA ASN A 69 13.32 7.56 -8.92
C ASN A 69 13.39 9.01 -8.45
N LEU A 70 13.84 9.26 -7.23
CA LEU A 70 14.05 10.62 -6.74
C LEU A 70 15.55 10.98 -6.78
N PHE A 71 15.90 11.83 -7.77
CA PHE A 71 17.20 12.53 -7.85
C PHE A 71 18.47 11.66 -7.83
N GLY A 72 18.52 10.61 -8.65
CA GLY A 72 19.80 10.04 -9.13
C GLY A 72 20.63 9.23 -8.13
N SER A 73 20.23 9.07 -6.86
CA SER A 73 21.11 8.45 -5.88
C SER A 73 20.65 7.09 -5.35
N PHE A 74 19.36 6.80 -5.32
CA PHE A 74 18.85 5.51 -4.83
C PHE A 74 17.51 5.18 -5.49
N ASN A 75 17.51 4.19 -6.37
CA ASN A 75 16.28 3.64 -6.90
C ASN A 75 15.63 2.75 -5.84
N VAL A 76 14.37 3.02 -5.52
CA VAL A 76 13.60 2.20 -4.58
C VAL A 76 12.27 1.82 -5.20
N SER A 77 11.80 0.64 -4.88
CA SER A 77 10.46 0.19 -5.23
C SER A 77 9.68 -0.21 -3.98
N GLY A 78 8.42 0.15 -3.95
CA GLY A 78 7.46 -0.27 -2.96
C GLY A 78 6.52 -1.32 -3.50
N MET A 79 6.18 -2.31 -2.67
CA MET A 79 5.12 -3.26 -2.94
C MET A 79 4.10 -3.19 -1.82
N VAL A 80 2.85 -2.93 -2.15
CA VAL A 80 1.73 -3.02 -1.23
C VAL A 80 0.83 -4.20 -1.61
N VAL A 81 0.15 -4.73 -0.61
CA VAL A 81 -0.73 -5.90 -0.78
C VAL A 81 -2.12 -5.56 -0.28
N PHE A 82 -3.10 -5.88 -1.09
CA PHE A 82 -4.51 -5.82 -0.72
C PHE A 82 -5.09 -7.23 -0.72
N LYS A 83 -5.80 -7.57 0.36
CA LYS A 83 -6.55 -8.82 0.49
C LYS A 83 -8.03 -8.49 0.63
N MET A 84 -8.85 -9.07 -0.23
CA MET A 84 -10.30 -8.78 -0.28
C MET A 84 -10.57 -7.25 -0.31
N GLY A 85 -9.78 -6.50 -1.09
CA GLY A 85 -9.88 -5.05 -1.23
C GLY A 85 -9.43 -4.22 -0.02
N LYS A 86 -8.94 -4.84 1.05
CA LYS A 86 -8.43 -4.17 2.26
C LYS A 86 -6.89 -4.25 2.33
N PRO A 87 -6.19 -3.19 2.78
CA PRO A 87 -4.73 -3.17 2.83
C PRO A 87 -4.17 -4.16 3.86
N SER A 88 -3.24 -5.02 3.45
CA SER A 88 -2.54 -5.99 4.31
C SER A 88 -1.13 -5.50 4.61
N LYS A 89 -0.99 -4.57 5.56
CA LYS A 89 0.28 -3.86 5.85
C LYS A 89 1.44 -4.78 6.25
N ASN A 90 1.15 -5.94 6.84
CA ASN A 90 2.15 -6.93 7.22
C ASN A 90 2.85 -7.57 6.00
N ASP A 91 2.17 -7.56 4.85
CA ASP A 91 2.67 -8.13 3.60
C ASP A 91 3.42 -7.12 2.73
N TYR A 92 3.45 -5.83 3.10
CA TYR A 92 4.16 -4.79 2.37
C TYR A 92 5.65 -5.04 2.34
N ARG A 93 6.30 -4.74 1.21
CA ARG A 93 7.75 -4.91 1.04
C ARG A 93 8.38 -3.68 0.41
N LYS A 94 9.60 -3.40 0.80
CA LYS A 94 10.45 -2.33 0.28
C LYS A 94 11.67 -2.96 -0.37
N TYR A 95 11.99 -2.50 -1.58
CA TYR A 95 13.13 -3.00 -2.33
C TYR A 95 14.10 -1.85 -2.55
N LYS A 96 15.32 -2.03 -2.09
CA LYS A 96 16.45 -1.19 -2.45
C LYS A 96 17.09 -1.81 -3.70
N ILE A 97 17.24 -1.01 -4.74
CA ILE A 97 17.87 -1.41 -5.99
C ILE A 97 19.36 -1.14 -5.88
N THR A 98 20.15 -2.11 -6.27
CA THR A 98 21.61 -2.04 -6.18
C THR A 98 22.28 -1.73 -7.52
N ASN A 99 21.52 -1.79 -8.62
CA ASN A 99 22.04 -1.51 -9.94
C ASN A 99 22.13 0.00 -10.19
N ASP A 100 23.32 0.48 -10.56
CA ASP A 100 23.62 1.90 -10.84
C ASP A 100 22.99 2.42 -12.16
N VAL A 101 22.16 1.63 -12.81
CA VAL A 101 21.49 2.02 -14.05
C VAL A 101 20.18 2.71 -13.67
N ASN A 102 20.07 3.99 -14.03
CA ASN A 102 18.81 4.75 -13.98
C ASN A 102 17.82 4.24 -15.04
N ASP A 103 17.48 2.95 -14.95
CA ASP A 103 16.56 2.28 -15.85
C ASP A 103 15.34 1.77 -15.06
N ASP A 104 14.23 2.42 -15.29
CA ASP A 104 12.95 2.06 -14.66
C ASP A 104 12.51 0.63 -15.02
N TYR A 105 12.88 0.17 -16.23
CA TYR A 105 12.57 -1.18 -16.68
C TYR A 105 13.43 -2.22 -15.97
N GLY A 106 14.73 -1.98 -15.86
CA GLY A 106 15.65 -2.84 -15.11
C GLY A 106 15.28 -2.92 -13.64
N THR A 107 14.88 -1.80 -13.05
CA THR A 107 14.38 -1.74 -11.67
C THR A 107 13.15 -2.61 -11.48
N MET A 108 12.14 -2.48 -12.36
CA MET A 108 10.93 -3.29 -12.30
C MET A 108 11.24 -4.78 -12.48
N LYS A 109 12.10 -5.12 -13.44
CA LYS A 109 12.55 -6.50 -13.69
C LYS A 109 13.17 -7.14 -12.45
N GLU A 110 14.10 -6.42 -11.80
CA GLU A 110 14.77 -6.90 -10.58
C GLU A 110 13.78 -7.12 -9.44
N VAL A 111 12.88 -6.16 -9.20
CA VAL A 111 11.94 -6.23 -8.09
C VAL A 111 10.95 -7.38 -8.24
N ILE A 112 10.33 -7.51 -9.42
CA ILE A 112 9.39 -8.58 -9.73
C ILE A 112 10.10 -9.94 -9.64
N TYR A 113 11.31 -10.07 -10.22
CA TYR A 113 12.07 -11.30 -10.13
C TYR A 113 12.38 -11.68 -8.66
N ARG A 114 12.92 -10.74 -7.87
CA ARG A 114 13.27 -10.99 -6.46
C ARG A 114 12.04 -11.39 -5.62
N ARG A 115 10.90 -10.74 -5.86
CA ARG A 115 9.66 -11.05 -5.14
C ARG A 115 9.18 -12.45 -5.44
N TYR A 116 9.03 -12.80 -6.72
CA TYR A 116 8.40 -14.07 -7.09
C TYR A 116 9.35 -15.26 -7.07
N PHE A 117 10.64 -15.06 -7.33
CA PHE A 117 11.65 -16.09 -7.09
C PHE A 117 11.70 -16.48 -5.61
N LYS A 118 11.66 -15.49 -4.71
CA LYS A 118 11.60 -15.75 -3.27
C LYS A 118 10.28 -16.44 -2.89
N ALA A 119 9.16 -16.01 -3.44
CA ALA A 119 7.86 -16.63 -3.19
C ALA A 119 7.84 -18.11 -3.58
N LEU A 120 8.39 -18.46 -4.73
CA LEU A 120 8.53 -19.84 -5.18
C LEU A 120 9.45 -20.65 -4.26
N LYS A 121 10.60 -20.09 -3.86
CA LYS A 121 11.54 -20.76 -2.97
C LYS A 121 10.97 -21.03 -1.59
N GLU A 122 10.21 -20.09 -1.04
CA GLU A 122 9.64 -20.17 0.31
C GLU A 122 8.22 -20.76 0.31
N ASN A 123 7.67 -21.07 -0.85
CA ASN A 123 6.31 -21.56 -1.05
C ASN A 123 5.26 -20.64 -0.38
N THR A 124 5.45 -19.30 -0.56
CA THR A 124 4.53 -18.30 -0.02
C THR A 124 3.36 -18.05 -0.98
N GLU A 125 2.26 -17.53 -0.44
CA GLU A 125 1.06 -17.19 -1.19
C GLU A 125 1.36 -16.24 -2.36
N LEU A 126 0.90 -16.61 -3.55
CA LEU A 126 0.99 -15.81 -4.77
C LEU A 126 -0.27 -14.92 -4.93
N PRO A 127 -0.18 -13.77 -5.61
CA PRO A 127 -1.34 -12.95 -5.89
C PRO A 127 -2.15 -13.50 -7.07
N ASP A 128 -3.43 -13.12 -7.13
CA ASP A 128 -4.29 -13.32 -8.28
C ASP A 128 -4.02 -12.29 -9.37
N LEU A 129 -3.62 -11.07 -8.95
CA LEU A 129 -3.38 -9.94 -9.83
C LEU A 129 -2.17 -9.13 -9.37
N ILE A 130 -1.32 -8.77 -10.33
CA ILE A 130 -0.25 -7.80 -10.17
C ILE A 130 -0.64 -6.50 -10.86
N ILE A 131 -0.56 -5.39 -10.13
CA ILE A 131 -0.78 -4.06 -10.69
C ILE A 131 0.54 -3.30 -10.65
N VAL A 132 0.92 -2.71 -11.77
CA VAL A 132 2.12 -1.86 -11.91
C VAL A 132 1.68 -0.42 -12.07
N ASP A 133 2.14 0.47 -11.18
CA ASP A 133 1.96 1.93 -11.38
C ASP A 133 3.01 2.42 -12.39
N GLY A 134 2.67 2.29 -13.66
CA GLY A 134 3.60 2.61 -14.74
C GLY A 134 3.05 2.32 -16.13
N GLY A 135 3.86 2.68 -17.13
CA GLY A 135 3.50 2.56 -18.53
C GLY A 135 3.64 1.14 -19.10
N ILE A 136 3.25 1.00 -20.37
CA ILE A 136 3.24 -0.26 -21.14
C ILE A 136 4.57 -1.04 -21.03
N GLY A 137 5.70 -0.32 -21.07
CA GLY A 137 7.02 -0.97 -20.99
C GLY A 137 7.25 -1.69 -19.65
N GLN A 138 6.84 -1.09 -18.54
CA GLN A 138 6.97 -1.72 -17.20
C GLN A 138 6.05 -2.93 -17.06
N ILE A 139 4.85 -2.87 -17.64
CA ILE A 139 3.91 -4.01 -17.67
C ILE A 139 4.51 -5.18 -18.45
N ASN A 140 5.07 -4.90 -19.63
CA ASN A 140 5.68 -5.94 -20.48
C ASN A 140 6.85 -6.62 -19.77
N VAL A 141 7.70 -5.85 -19.10
CA VAL A 141 8.81 -6.37 -18.30
C VAL A 141 8.30 -7.25 -17.16
N ALA A 142 7.26 -6.81 -16.44
CA ALA A 142 6.67 -7.62 -15.37
C ALA A 142 6.11 -8.94 -15.90
N ARG A 143 5.40 -8.93 -17.05
CA ARG A 143 4.87 -10.13 -17.72
C ARG A 143 5.98 -11.08 -18.17
N GLU A 144 7.05 -10.54 -18.76
CA GLU A 144 8.21 -11.34 -19.18
C GLU A 144 8.80 -12.12 -17.99
N VAL A 145 9.00 -11.43 -16.85
CA VAL A 145 9.54 -12.06 -15.64
C VAL A 145 8.60 -13.12 -15.08
N ILE A 146 7.30 -12.82 -14.95
CA ILE A 146 6.30 -13.78 -14.45
C ILE A 146 6.25 -15.02 -15.33
N SER A 147 6.25 -14.85 -16.66
CA SER A 147 6.30 -15.95 -17.64
C SER A 147 7.58 -16.75 -17.53
N SER A 148 8.75 -16.09 -17.38
CA SER A 148 10.05 -16.76 -17.25
C SER A 148 10.17 -17.63 -15.98
N LEU A 149 9.43 -17.27 -14.92
CA LEU A 149 9.32 -18.05 -13.70
C LEU A 149 8.28 -19.17 -13.78
N GLY A 150 7.61 -19.33 -14.93
CA GLY A 150 6.55 -20.35 -15.13
C GLY A 150 5.26 -20.04 -14.37
N LEU A 151 5.06 -18.81 -13.92
CA LEU A 151 3.87 -18.39 -13.20
C LEU A 151 2.76 -17.93 -14.16
N LYS A 152 1.52 -18.17 -13.76
CA LYS A 152 0.31 -17.74 -14.49
C LYS A 152 -0.45 -16.71 -13.64
N ILE A 153 0.12 -15.52 -13.51
CA ILE A 153 -0.47 -14.42 -12.76
C ILE A 153 -0.77 -13.30 -13.75
N GLU A 154 -1.99 -12.76 -13.68
CA GLU A 154 -2.35 -11.62 -14.54
C GLU A 154 -1.59 -10.37 -14.09
N VAL A 155 -1.15 -9.58 -15.08
CA VAL A 155 -0.44 -8.32 -14.86
C VAL A 155 -1.15 -7.21 -15.62
N CYS A 156 -1.54 -6.16 -14.92
CA CYS A 156 -2.10 -4.95 -15.52
C CYS A 156 -1.37 -3.70 -15.04
N GLY A 157 -1.63 -2.57 -15.64
CA GLY A 157 -1.08 -1.28 -15.26
C GLY A 157 -2.16 -0.26 -14.99
N LEU A 158 -1.79 0.79 -14.23
CA LEU A 158 -2.60 1.97 -14.02
C LEU A 158 -2.05 3.12 -14.88
N LYS A 159 -2.90 3.68 -15.72
CA LYS A 159 -2.57 4.85 -16.54
C LYS A 159 -3.35 6.06 -16.05
N LYS A 160 -2.63 7.15 -15.84
CA LYS A 160 -3.22 8.45 -15.53
C LYS A 160 -3.70 9.11 -16.83
N ASP A 161 -4.84 9.78 -16.76
CA ASP A 161 -5.30 10.66 -17.84
C ASP A 161 -4.53 11.99 -17.83
N ASP A 162 -4.83 12.84 -18.82
CA ASP A 162 -4.26 14.17 -18.93
C ASP A 162 -4.56 15.09 -17.72
N THR A 163 -5.51 14.70 -16.88
CA THR A 163 -5.88 15.38 -15.62
C THR A 163 -5.19 14.78 -14.40
N HIS A 164 -4.18 13.90 -14.59
CA HIS A 164 -3.47 13.15 -13.55
C HIS A 164 -4.36 12.24 -12.69
N SER A 165 -5.54 11.90 -13.18
CA SER A 165 -6.48 10.98 -12.54
C SER A 165 -6.32 9.58 -13.13
N THR A 166 -6.27 8.55 -12.26
CA THR A 166 -6.13 7.15 -12.69
C THR A 166 -7.48 6.62 -13.13
N ASN A 167 -7.77 6.71 -14.41
CA ASN A 167 -9.05 6.27 -14.95
C ASN A 167 -8.94 5.19 -16.04
N MET A 168 -7.75 4.65 -16.25
CA MET A 168 -7.53 3.60 -17.23
C MET A 168 -6.72 2.45 -16.65
N LEU A 169 -7.19 1.23 -16.90
CA LEU A 169 -6.43 0.01 -16.74
C LEU A 169 -5.82 -0.37 -18.08
N LEU A 170 -4.55 -0.72 -18.08
CA LEU A 170 -3.90 -1.37 -19.20
C LEU A 170 -4.01 -2.86 -19.01
N GLY A 171 -4.96 -3.48 -19.73
CA GLY A 171 -5.36 -4.88 -19.55
C GLY A 171 -4.39 -5.92 -20.13
N LYS A 172 -4.91 -7.13 -20.41
CA LYS A 172 -4.16 -8.28 -20.96
C LYS A 172 -3.40 -7.97 -22.24
N ASP A 173 -4.02 -7.27 -23.16
CA ASP A 173 -3.35 -6.70 -24.30
C ASP A 173 -2.81 -5.32 -23.90
N PRO A 174 -1.50 -5.07 -23.98
CA PRO A 174 -0.92 -3.76 -23.62
C PRO A 174 -1.49 -2.61 -24.45
N LEU A 175 -2.08 -2.88 -25.60
CA LEU A 175 -2.74 -1.90 -26.44
C LEU A 175 -4.21 -1.68 -26.06
N GLU A 176 -4.78 -2.52 -25.20
CA GLU A 176 -6.14 -2.37 -24.74
C GLU A 176 -6.22 -1.46 -23.53
N GLU A 177 -6.78 -0.28 -23.72
CA GLU A 177 -7.07 0.67 -22.66
C GLU A 177 -8.51 0.45 -22.16
N ILE A 178 -8.64 -0.03 -20.94
CA ILE A 178 -9.93 -0.27 -20.30
C ILE A 178 -10.30 0.99 -19.49
N LYS A 179 -11.29 1.73 -19.97
CA LYS A 179 -11.79 2.91 -19.26
C LYS A 179 -12.57 2.52 -18.01
N ILE A 180 -12.33 3.25 -16.93
CA ILE A 180 -13.03 3.11 -15.66
C ILE A 180 -13.88 4.37 -15.46
N ASP A 181 -15.12 4.18 -15.06
CA ASP A 181 -15.97 5.30 -14.70
C ASP A 181 -15.46 5.94 -13.41
N LYS A 182 -15.23 7.26 -13.44
CA LYS A 182 -14.75 8.03 -12.28
C LYS A 182 -15.72 8.02 -11.08
N GLN A 183 -16.97 7.64 -11.30
CA GLN A 183 -17.98 7.51 -10.24
C GLN A 183 -18.11 6.08 -9.73
N SER A 184 -17.40 5.10 -10.32
CA SER A 184 -17.49 3.70 -9.91
C SER A 184 -16.74 3.42 -8.60
N ASP A 185 -17.21 2.40 -7.88
CA ASP A 185 -16.52 1.89 -6.69
C ASP A 185 -15.11 1.35 -7.04
N LEU A 186 -14.94 0.82 -8.26
CA LEU A 186 -13.65 0.37 -8.78
C LEU A 186 -12.65 1.52 -8.90
N PHE A 187 -13.07 2.67 -9.44
CA PHE A 187 -12.20 3.84 -9.53
C PHE A 187 -11.69 4.28 -8.15
N LEU A 188 -12.60 4.34 -7.17
CA LEU A 188 -12.24 4.71 -5.80
C LEU A 188 -11.27 3.71 -5.17
N LEU A 189 -11.49 2.42 -5.40
CA LEU A 189 -10.60 1.37 -4.89
C LEU A 189 -9.21 1.46 -5.51
N LEU A 190 -9.10 1.59 -6.84
CA LEU A 190 -7.82 1.68 -7.54
C LEU A 190 -7.05 2.95 -7.19
N THR A 191 -7.74 4.08 -7.04
CA THR A 191 -7.13 5.33 -6.57
C THR A 191 -6.55 5.15 -5.17
N LYS A 192 -7.32 4.56 -4.26
CA LYS A 192 -6.83 4.26 -2.90
C LYS A 192 -5.62 3.33 -2.90
N MET A 193 -5.62 2.32 -3.76
CA MET A 193 -4.49 1.39 -3.91
C MET A 193 -3.25 2.11 -4.44
N GLN A 194 -3.40 2.98 -5.43
CA GLN A 194 -2.31 3.77 -6.01
C GLN A 194 -1.74 4.76 -5.00
N ASP A 195 -2.60 5.49 -4.30
CA ASP A 195 -2.16 6.42 -3.25
C ASP A 195 -1.39 5.69 -2.14
N GLU A 196 -1.84 4.51 -1.76
CA GLU A 196 -1.19 3.71 -0.71
C GLU A 196 0.21 3.26 -1.15
N VAL A 197 0.40 2.73 -2.37
CA VAL A 197 1.71 2.30 -2.84
C VAL A 197 2.65 3.50 -3.02
N HIS A 198 2.16 4.60 -3.57
CA HIS A 198 2.94 5.82 -3.76
C HIS A 198 3.40 6.41 -2.42
N ASN A 199 2.50 6.58 -1.46
CA ASN A 199 2.82 7.05 -0.11
C ASN A 199 3.81 6.13 0.62
N PHE A 200 3.64 4.81 0.46
CA PHE A 200 4.55 3.82 1.03
C PHE A 200 5.95 3.94 0.45
N THR A 201 6.08 4.08 -0.87
CA THR A 201 7.35 4.23 -1.58
C THR A 201 8.05 5.53 -1.20
N ILE A 202 7.33 6.67 -1.21
CA ILE A 202 7.88 7.98 -0.81
C ILE A 202 8.34 7.97 0.65
N SER A 203 7.57 7.37 1.56
CA SER A 203 7.95 7.30 2.97
C SER A 203 9.29 6.58 3.18
N TYR A 204 9.54 5.55 2.37
CA TYR A 204 10.80 4.82 2.38
C TYR A 204 11.97 5.66 1.87
N HIS A 205 11.76 6.39 0.81
CA HIS A 205 12.74 7.33 0.24
C HIS A 205 13.18 8.38 1.26
N LYS A 206 12.22 9.01 1.94
CA LYS A 206 12.50 10.00 3.00
C LYS A 206 13.34 9.41 4.12
N ASN A 207 13.04 8.18 4.54
CA ASN A 207 13.79 7.48 5.60
C ASN A 207 15.22 7.12 5.19
N ILE A 208 15.47 6.73 3.93
CA ILE A 208 16.81 6.44 3.44
C ILE A 208 17.61 7.73 3.35
N ARG A 209 17.01 8.81 2.83
CA ARG A 209 17.65 10.10 2.68
C ARG A 209 18.05 10.71 4.04
N SER A 210 17.16 10.68 5.03
CA SER A 210 17.48 11.18 6.37
C SER A 210 18.61 10.39 7.01
N LYS A 211 18.62 9.07 6.91
CA LYS A 211 19.72 8.23 7.41
C LYS A 211 21.03 8.46 6.64
N GLY A 212 20.97 8.58 5.33
CA GLY A 212 22.15 8.81 4.49
C GLY A 212 22.77 10.20 4.68
N ALA A 213 21.95 11.25 4.78
CA ALA A 213 22.41 12.61 4.99
C ALA A 213 23.04 12.78 6.39
N LEU A 214 22.52 12.08 7.40
CA LEU A 214 23.04 12.16 8.78
C LEU A 214 24.30 11.30 8.96
N SER A 215 24.43 10.17 8.25
CA SER A 215 25.66 9.35 8.31
C SER A 215 26.85 10.04 7.66
N SER A 216 26.66 10.77 6.56
CA SER A 216 27.77 11.32 5.76
C SER A 216 28.50 12.52 6.40
N VAL A 217 27.83 13.31 7.23
CA VAL A 217 28.44 14.51 7.85
C VAL A 217 29.17 14.16 9.16
N LEU A 218 28.62 13.28 9.97
CA LEU A 218 29.20 12.94 11.28
C LEU A 218 30.21 11.79 11.22
N ASP A 219 30.14 10.92 10.18
CA ASP A 219 31.09 9.82 9.98
C ASP A 219 32.48 10.30 9.52
N ASN A 220 32.58 11.51 8.97
CA ASN A 220 33.82 12.11 8.52
C ASN A 220 34.55 12.94 9.60
N ILE A 221 34.00 12.98 10.84
CA ILE A 221 34.62 13.73 11.93
C ILE A 221 35.37 12.75 12.83
N GLU A 222 36.71 12.86 12.83
CA GLU A 222 37.59 12.04 13.62
C GLU A 222 37.31 12.26 15.15
N GLY A 223 37.04 11.16 15.88
CA GLY A 223 36.75 11.19 17.31
C GLY A 223 35.26 11.20 17.72
N ILE A 224 34.32 11.17 16.74
CA ILE A 224 32.90 11.01 17.03
C ILE A 224 32.47 9.53 16.80
N GLY A 225 32.41 8.77 17.90
CA GLY A 225 31.84 7.43 17.89
C GLY A 225 30.30 7.44 17.88
N GLU A 226 29.67 6.26 17.64
CA GLU A 226 28.20 6.10 17.49
C GLU A 226 27.38 6.71 18.64
N VAL A 227 27.84 6.62 19.87
CA VAL A 227 27.13 7.17 21.04
C VAL A 227 27.06 8.69 21.00
N ARG A 228 28.19 9.37 20.65
CA ARG A 228 28.23 10.85 20.52
C ARG A 228 27.42 11.31 19.30
N LYS A 229 27.44 10.57 18.25
CA LYS A 229 26.64 10.79 17.03
C LYS A 229 25.14 10.79 17.35
N ASN A 230 24.66 9.76 18.06
CA ASN A 230 23.25 9.65 18.44
C ASN A 230 22.82 10.76 19.41
N ASN A 231 23.67 11.17 20.33
CA ASN A 231 23.40 12.27 21.24
C ASN A 231 23.33 13.62 20.51
N CYS A 232 24.22 13.88 19.55
CA CYS A 232 24.20 15.09 18.75
C CYS A 232 22.90 15.23 17.94
N LEU A 233 22.38 14.12 17.40
CA LEU A 233 21.15 14.07 16.65
C LEU A 233 19.90 14.31 17.50
N LEU A 234 19.90 13.90 18.77
CA LEU A 234 18.81 14.15 19.70
C LEU A 234 18.69 15.64 20.07
N TYR A 235 19.81 16.38 20.12
CA TYR A 235 19.82 17.80 20.47
C TYR A 235 19.55 18.75 19.28
N THR A 236 19.71 18.29 18.03
CA THR A 236 19.47 19.10 16.83
C THR A 236 18.13 18.83 16.16
N SER A 237 17.34 17.92 16.70
CA SER A 237 15.97 17.68 16.22
C SER A 237 15.10 18.88 16.61
N PRO A 238 14.43 19.58 15.69
CA PRO A 238 13.54 20.67 16.04
C PRO A 238 12.44 20.15 16.97
N SER A 239 12.23 20.90 18.05
CA SER A 239 11.17 20.62 19.02
C SER A 239 9.83 20.60 18.31
N PRO A 240 8.92 19.66 18.60
CA PRO A 240 7.58 19.65 18.00
C PRO A 240 6.64 20.77 18.51
N ARG A 241 7.21 21.87 18.97
CA ARG A 241 6.49 23.06 19.48
C ARG A 241 7.07 24.34 18.90
N ASP A 242 6.94 24.49 17.59
CA ASP A 242 6.96 25.80 16.93
C ASP A 242 6.12 25.70 15.65
#